data_f4579e032430f250b595a5aafa98bb05
#
_entry.id   f4579e032430f250b595a5aafa98bb05
#
_cell.length_a   1.000
_cell.length_b   1.000
_cell.length_c   1.000
_cell.angle_alpha   90.00
_cell.angle_beta   90.00
_cell.angle_gamma   90.00
#
_symmetry.space_group_name_H-M   'P 1'
#
loop_
_entity.id
_entity.type
_entity.pdbx_description
1 polymer ?
#
loop_
_entity_poly.entity_id
_entity_poly.type
_entity_poly.pdbx_seq_one_letter_code
_entity_poly.pdbx_strand_id
1 'polypeptide(L)'
;MRMEYSEEAIKELYIQYWKCMISKDEAGLRNLMSDDYYLMHMTGTRQSADEFISGLLDGTFNYYSAVHDDIQVSVNGNTATMVGKSKVLAAVYGGGKNRWRLRGDFTLKKENENWKLTSSKASTY
;
A
#
# COMPACT_ATOMS: atom_id res chain seq x y z
N MET A 1 20.24 -15.70 1.78
CA MET A 1 20.38 -15.15 0.45
C MET A 1 19.03 -14.88 -0.21
N ARG A 2 18.22 -15.88 -0.37
CA ARG A 2 16.89 -15.70 -0.98
C ARG A 2 15.98 -14.79 -0.16
N MET A 3 16.01 -14.94 1.17
CA MET A 3 15.18 -14.14 2.05
C MET A 3 15.54 -12.66 1.99
N GLU A 4 16.84 -12.38 2.01
CA GLU A 4 17.34 -11.01 1.88
C GLU A 4 16.86 -10.35 0.60
N TYR A 5 16.96 -11.09 -0.51
CA TYR A 5 16.52 -10.62 -1.80
C TYR A 5 15.01 -10.37 -1.82
N SER A 6 14.23 -11.26 -1.17
CA SER A 6 12.78 -11.10 -1.08
C SER A 6 12.42 -9.88 -0.25
N GLU A 7 13.12 -9.61 0.85
CA GLU A 7 12.88 -8.43 1.67
C GLU A 7 13.10 -7.15 0.87
N GLU A 8 14.17 -7.09 0.08
CA GLU A 8 14.44 -5.93 -0.76
C GLU A 8 13.35 -5.74 -1.81
N ALA A 9 12.92 -6.82 -2.44
CA ALA A 9 11.85 -6.76 -3.43
C ALA A 9 10.55 -6.25 -2.84
N ILE A 10 10.23 -6.68 -1.61
CA ILE A 10 9.00 -6.26 -0.93
C ILE A 10 9.09 -4.80 -0.50
N LYS A 11 10.24 -4.34 -0.02
CA LYS A 11 10.45 -2.92 0.31
C LYS A 11 10.28 -2.05 -0.93
N GLU A 12 10.83 -2.49 -2.05
CA GLU A 12 10.67 -1.78 -3.32
C GLU A 12 9.20 -1.73 -3.75
N LEU A 13 8.46 -2.80 -3.50
CA LEU A 13 7.03 -2.85 -3.79
C LEU A 13 6.28 -1.77 -3.01
N TYR A 14 6.63 -1.55 -1.74
CA TYR A 14 6.03 -0.49 -0.93
C TYR A 14 6.29 0.89 -1.54
N ILE A 15 7.50 1.12 -2.00
CA ILE A 15 7.88 2.39 -2.65
C ILE A 15 7.06 2.58 -3.94
N GLN A 16 6.94 1.54 -4.76
CA GLN A 16 6.16 1.58 -5.99
C GLN A 16 4.67 1.79 -5.71
N TYR A 17 4.15 1.17 -4.66
CA TYR A 17 2.77 1.33 -4.23
C TYR A 17 2.45 2.83 -3.99
N TRP A 18 3.29 3.53 -3.23
CA TRP A 18 3.09 4.95 -2.97
C TRP A 18 3.27 5.79 -4.24
N LYS A 19 4.23 5.47 -5.10
CA LYS A 19 4.40 6.16 -6.37
C LYS A 19 3.15 6.03 -7.24
N CYS A 20 2.58 4.85 -7.32
CA CYS A 20 1.37 4.61 -8.09
C CYS A 20 0.17 5.35 -7.49
N MET A 21 0.07 5.41 -6.17
CA MET A 21 -1.02 6.14 -5.53
C MET A 21 -0.93 7.64 -5.77
N ILE A 22 0.27 8.20 -5.69
CA ILE A 22 0.49 9.62 -5.92
C ILE A 22 0.21 9.99 -7.39
N SER A 23 0.64 9.15 -8.33
CA SER A 23 0.44 9.39 -9.76
C SER A 23 -0.92 8.89 -10.26
N LYS A 24 -1.70 8.22 -9.42
CA LYS A 24 -2.98 7.61 -9.76
C LYS A 24 -2.84 6.62 -10.92
N ASP A 25 -1.82 5.79 -10.86
CA ASP A 25 -1.50 4.78 -11.87
C ASP A 25 -2.28 3.50 -11.57
N GLU A 26 -3.45 3.38 -12.17
CA GLU A 26 -4.32 2.23 -11.95
C GLU A 26 -3.65 0.91 -12.35
N ALA A 27 -3.07 0.87 -13.54
CA ALA A 27 -2.44 -0.37 -14.03
C ALA A 27 -1.29 -0.79 -13.12
N GLY A 28 -0.47 0.19 -12.67
CA GLY A 28 0.62 -0.09 -11.75
C GLY A 28 0.14 -0.64 -10.43
N LEU A 29 -0.92 -0.04 -9.85
CA LEU A 29 -1.49 -0.53 -8.60
C LEU A 29 -2.03 -1.95 -8.73
N ARG A 30 -2.80 -2.23 -9.78
CA ARG A 30 -3.36 -3.56 -9.99
C ARG A 30 -2.28 -4.61 -10.16
N ASN A 31 -1.16 -4.23 -10.75
CA ASN A 31 -0.02 -5.14 -10.91
C ASN A 31 0.64 -5.50 -9.59
N LEU A 32 0.51 -4.65 -8.57
CA LEU A 32 1.09 -4.89 -7.24
C LEU A 32 0.13 -5.65 -6.32
N MET A 33 -1.12 -5.81 -6.71
CA MET A 33 -2.18 -6.39 -5.87
C MET A 33 -2.60 -7.76 -6.38
N SER A 34 -2.97 -8.64 -5.44
CA SER A 34 -3.62 -9.90 -5.81
C SER A 34 -5.07 -9.62 -6.21
N ASP A 35 -5.70 -10.59 -6.86
CA ASP A 35 -7.08 -10.43 -7.34
C ASP A 35 -8.06 -10.21 -6.19
N ASP A 36 -7.74 -10.73 -5.02
CA ASP A 36 -8.61 -10.66 -3.84
C ASP A 36 -8.16 -9.59 -2.83
N TYR A 37 -7.28 -8.68 -3.25
CA TYR A 37 -6.78 -7.62 -2.37
C TYR A 37 -7.93 -6.79 -1.78
N TYR A 38 -7.77 -6.40 -0.52
CA TYR A 38 -8.67 -5.46 0.13
C TYR A 38 -7.89 -4.52 1.05
N LEU A 39 -8.49 -3.35 1.30
CA LEU A 39 -7.96 -2.36 2.24
C LEU A 39 -8.94 -2.19 3.40
N MET A 40 -8.42 -2.24 4.61
CA MET A 40 -9.19 -1.94 5.81
C MET A 40 -8.82 -0.53 6.26
N HIS A 41 -9.79 0.38 6.26
CA HIS A 41 -9.58 1.76 6.71
C HIS A 41 -9.55 1.85 8.23
N MET A 42 -9.04 2.98 8.73
CA MET A 42 -9.00 3.26 10.18
C MET A 42 -10.39 3.25 10.81
N THR A 43 -11.41 3.56 10.04
CA THR A 43 -12.81 3.55 10.48
C THR A 43 -13.39 2.14 10.58
N GLY A 44 -12.65 1.12 10.13
CA GLY A 44 -13.15 -0.25 10.06
C GLY A 44 -13.84 -0.60 8.76
N THR A 45 -13.94 0.36 7.84
CA THR A 45 -14.56 0.12 6.53
C THR A 45 -13.60 -0.67 5.64
N ARG A 46 -14.10 -1.77 5.07
CA ARG A 46 -13.33 -2.60 4.16
C ARG A 46 -13.65 -2.24 2.71
N GLN A 47 -12.63 -2.02 1.91
CA GLN A 47 -12.78 -1.74 0.49
C GLN A 47 -12.05 -2.80 -0.34
N SER A 48 -12.70 -3.25 -1.41
CA SER A 48 -12.05 -4.09 -2.42
C SER A 48 -11.03 -3.26 -3.19
N ALA A 49 -10.18 -3.92 -3.98
CA ALA A 49 -9.24 -3.24 -4.86
C ALA A 49 -9.99 -2.26 -5.78
N ASP A 50 -11.09 -2.70 -6.37
CA ASP A 50 -11.88 -1.86 -7.28
C ASP A 50 -12.43 -0.63 -6.58
N GLU A 51 -12.96 -0.78 -5.38
CA GLU A 51 -13.52 0.33 -4.62
C GLU A 51 -12.44 1.34 -4.23
N PHE A 52 -11.28 0.85 -3.78
CA PHE A 52 -10.18 1.71 -3.39
C PHE A 52 -9.62 2.49 -4.59
N ILE A 53 -9.38 1.79 -5.70
CA ILE A 53 -8.85 2.43 -6.90
C ILE A 53 -9.85 3.42 -7.48
N SER A 54 -11.14 3.09 -7.46
CA SER A 54 -12.18 4.00 -7.92
C SER A 54 -12.15 5.31 -7.10
N GLY A 55 -12.02 5.21 -5.78
CA GLY A 55 -11.91 6.38 -4.92
C GLY A 55 -10.66 7.21 -5.18
N LEU A 56 -9.57 6.54 -5.56
CA LEU A 56 -8.33 7.23 -5.93
C LEU A 56 -8.50 7.99 -7.24
N LEU A 57 -9.15 7.38 -8.23
CA LEU A 57 -9.32 7.99 -9.55
C LEU A 57 -10.35 9.11 -9.56
N ASP A 58 -11.40 9.02 -8.74
CA ASP A 58 -12.46 10.02 -8.72
C ASP A 58 -12.17 11.22 -7.80
N GLY A 59 -11.02 11.21 -7.13
CA GLY A 59 -10.62 12.33 -6.27
C GLY A 59 -11.07 12.23 -4.83
N THR A 60 -11.66 11.12 -4.41
CA THR A 60 -11.99 10.90 -3.00
C THR A 60 -10.71 10.83 -2.17
N PHE A 61 -9.69 10.15 -2.70
CA PHE A 61 -8.36 10.05 -2.07
C PHE A 61 -7.33 10.69 -2.98
N ASN A 62 -6.65 11.72 -2.49
CA ASN A 62 -5.60 12.40 -3.25
C ASN A 62 -4.32 12.40 -2.43
N TYR A 63 -3.28 11.75 -2.95
CA TYR A 63 -1.97 11.68 -2.30
C TYR A 63 -0.99 12.49 -3.12
N TYR A 64 -0.25 13.40 -2.48
CA TYR A 64 0.64 14.33 -3.17
C TYR A 64 2.11 14.03 -2.96
N SER A 65 2.47 13.56 -1.77
CA SER A 65 3.86 13.18 -1.47
C SER A 65 3.88 12.18 -0.33
N ALA A 66 4.96 11.41 -0.26
CA ALA A 66 5.18 10.46 0.83
C ALA A 66 6.67 10.39 1.13
N VAL A 67 7.00 10.48 2.42
CA VAL A 67 8.36 10.29 2.92
C VAL A 67 8.32 9.07 3.82
N HIS A 68 9.08 8.04 3.46
CA HIS A 68 9.03 6.75 4.17
C HIS A 68 9.95 6.79 5.38
N ASP A 69 9.37 6.67 6.57
CA ASP A 69 10.12 6.71 7.82
C ASP A 69 10.66 5.34 8.20
N ASP A 70 9.90 4.28 7.93
CA ASP A 70 10.32 2.93 8.29
C ASP A 70 9.57 1.91 7.43
N ILE A 71 10.25 0.85 7.04
CA ILE A 71 9.66 -0.28 6.31
C ILE A 71 10.23 -1.55 6.91
N GLN A 72 9.38 -2.37 7.53
CA GLN A 72 9.80 -3.62 8.15
C GLN A 72 9.09 -4.78 7.45
N VAL A 73 9.86 -5.79 7.05
CA VAL A 73 9.36 -6.93 6.29
C VAL A 73 9.72 -8.22 7.01
N SER A 74 8.78 -9.14 7.06
CA SER A 74 9.00 -10.49 7.59
C SER A 74 8.53 -11.49 6.52
N VAL A 75 9.44 -12.32 6.04
CA VAL A 75 9.17 -13.30 4.98
C VAL A 75 9.10 -14.69 5.57
N ASN A 76 8.07 -15.44 5.18
CA ASN A 76 7.89 -16.82 5.59
C ASN A 76 7.48 -17.65 4.36
N GLY A 77 8.47 -18.23 3.67
CA GLY A 77 8.21 -18.99 2.45
C GLY A 77 7.61 -18.13 1.35
N ASN A 78 6.41 -18.45 0.92
CA ASN A 78 5.71 -17.73 -0.14
C ASN A 78 4.75 -16.67 0.38
N THR A 79 4.79 -16.38 1.68
CA THR A 79 3.99 -15.31 2.28
C THR A 79 4.88 -14.34 3.02
N ALA A 80 4.38 -13.13 3.25
CA ALA A 80 5.13 -12.12 3.98
C ALA A 80 4.17 -11.15 4.63
N THR A 81 4.68 -10.46 5.66
CA THR A 81 4.01 -9.32 6.25
C THR A 81 4.93 -8.12 6.15
N MET A 82 4.35 -6.94 6.11
CA MET A 82 5.11 -5.71 6.03
C MET A 82 4.42 -4.63 6.84
N VAL A 83 5.21 -3.84 7.56
CA VAL A 83 4.73 -2.62 8.20
C VAL A 83 5.48 -1.46 7.58
N GLY A 84 4.74 -0.54 6.96
CA GLY A 84 5.31 0.68 6.40
C GLY A 84 4.78 1.89 7.13
N LYS A 85 5.67 2.82 7.46
CA LYS A 85 5.33 4.09 8.10
C LYS A 85 5.83 5.22 7.24
N SER A 86 4.92 6.13 6.89
CA SER A 86 5.25 7.23 5.99
C SER A 86 4.54 8.51 6.42
N LYS A 87 5.24 9.64 6.22
CA LYS A 87 4.62 10.95 6.35
C LYS A 87 4.07 11.32 4.98
N VAL A 88 2.76 11.55 4.92
CA VAL A 88 2.04 11.69 3.65
C VAL A 88 1.30 13.02 3.63
N LEU A 89 1.41 13.73 2.52
CA LEU A 89 0.57 14.89 2.26
C LEU A 89 -0.62 14.42 1.44
N ALA A 90 -1.83 14.58 1.99
CA ALA A 90 -3.03 14.03 1.37
C ALA A 90 -4.24 14.92 1.60
N ALA A 91 -5.20 14.83 0.68
CA ALA A 91 -6.53 15.41 0.82
C ALA A 91 -7.55 14.30 0.54
N VAL A 92 -8.44 14.04 1.50
CA VAL A 92 -9.38 12.95 1.40
C VAL A 92 -10.80 13.44 1.68
N TYR A 93 -11.77 12.81 1.03
CA TYR A 93 -13.20 13.10 1.23
C TYR A 93 -13.54 14.57 1.02
N GLY A 94 -12.92 15.22 0.02
CA GLY A 94 -13.20 16.63 -0.28
C GLY A 94 -12.58 17.63 0.68
N GLY A 95 -11.78 17.17 1.63
CA GLY A 95 -11.09 18.06 2.58
C GLY A 95 -9.86 18.72 1.99
N GLY A 96 -9.23 19.60 2.76
CA GLY A 96 -7.99 20.25 2.36
C GLY A 96 -6.79 19.34 2.54
N LYS A 97 -5.64 19.79 2.00
CA LYS A 97 -4.38 19.05 2.15
C LYS A 97 -3.93 19.07 3.59
N ASN A 98 -3.60 17.90 4.13
CA ASN A 98 -3.08 17.74 5.49
C ASN A 98 -1.93 16.75 5.48
N ARG A 99 -1.04 16.91 6.45
CA ARG A 99 0.04 15.95 6.66
C ARG A 99 -0.44 14.86 7.61
N TRP A 100 -0.19 13.62 7.21
CA TRP A 100 -0.60 12.44 7.98
C TRP A 100 0.61 11.57 8.25
N ARG A 101 0.66 11.01 9.43
CA ARG A 101 1.62 9.95 9.75
C ARG A 101 0.86 8.64 9.62
N LEU A 102 1.03 7.99 8.49
CA LEU A 102 0.26 6.79 8.15
C LEU A 102 1.09 5.53 8.32
N ARG A 103 0.50 4.55 8.96
CA ARG A 103 1.05 3.21 9.09
C ARG A 103 0.18 2.26 8.28
N GLY A 104 0.82 1.43 7.47
CA GLY A 104 0.15 0.36 6.75
C GLY A 104 0.68 -0.98 7.20
N ASP A 105 -0.22 -1.87 7.59
CA ASP A 105 0.09 -3.26 7.88
C ASP A 105 -0.38 -4.08 6.69
N PHE A 106 0.56 -4.73 6.00
CA PHE A 106 0.29 -5.42 4.74
C PHE A 106 0.53 -6.90 4.88
N THR A 107 -0.29 -7.70 4.18
CA THR A 107 0.03 -9.10 3.94
C THR A 107 0.32 -9.27 2.46
N LEU A 108 1.22 -10.19 2.14
CA LEU A 108 1.67 -10.44 0.78
C LEU A 108 1.77 -11.93 0.52
N LYS A 109 1.67 -12.30 -0.75
CA LYS A 109 1.99 -13.66 -1.19
C LYS A 109 2.78 -13.60 -2.49
N LYS A 110 3.55 -14.65 -2.75
CA LYS A 110 4.33 -14.76 -3.98
C LYS A 110 3.51 -15.53 -5.01
N GLU A 111 3.30 -14.90 -6.17
CA GLU A 111 2.59 -15.49 -7.29
C GLU A 111 3.49 -15.43 -8.51
N ASN A 112 3.80 -16.58 -9.10
CA ASN A 112 4.62 -16.64 -10.32
C ASN A 112 5.91 -15.81 -10.19
N GLU A 113 6.64 -16.01 -9.08
CA GLU A 113 7.90 -15.32 -8.77
C GLU A 113 7.74 -13.83 -8.43
N ASN A 114 6.52 -13.31 -8.37
CA ASN A 114 6.27 -11.90 -8.02
C ASN A 114 5.50 -11.79 -6.71
N TRP A 115 5.90 -10.85 -5.87
CA TRP A 115 5.17 -10.56 -4.64
C TRP A 115 3.96 -9.69 -4.95
N LYS A 116 2.82 -10.03 -4.33
CA LYS A 116 1.58 -9.29 -4.49
C LYS A 116 1.01 -8.93 -3.11
N LEU A 117 0.46 -7.73 -2.99
CA LEU A 117 -0.26 -7.32 -1.79
C LEU A 117 -1.59 -8.08 -1.74
N THR A 118 -1.89 -8.72 -0.62
CA THR A 118 -3.16 -9.41 -0.43
C THR A 118 -4.11 -8.62 0.46
N SER A 119 -3.57 -7.82 1.35
CA SER A 119 -4.39 -6.92 2.17
C SER A 119 -3.56 -5.78 2.74
N SER A 120 -4.24 -4.72 3.11
CA SER A 120 -3.65 -3.60 3.83
C SER A 120 -4.58 -3.18 4.95
N LYS A 121 -4.00 -2.74 6.06
CA LYS A 121 -4.76 -2.14 7.15
C LYS A 121 -4.14 -0.79 7.46
N ALA A 122 -4.93 0.27 7.35
CA ALA A 122 -4.45 1.64 7.57
C ALA A 122 -4.60 2.03 9.04
N SER A 123 -3.61 2.74 9.56
CA SER A 123 -3.65 3.34 10.89
C SER A 123 -2.71 4.54 10.91
N THR A 124 -2.57 5.17 12.04
CA THR A 124 -1.63 6.28 12.23
C THR A 124 -0.55 5.88 13.21
N TYR A 125 0.49 6.69 13.30
CA TYR A 125 1.57 6.42 14.25
C TYR A 125 2.13 7.71 14.82
#